data_03b5689507c9f7bcd6f6a986aef48ce5
#
_entry.id   03b5689507c9f7bcd6f6a986aef48ce5
#
_cell.length_a   1.000
_cell.length_b   1.000
_cell.length_c   1.000
_cell.angle_alpha   90.00
_cell.angle_beta   90.00
_cell.angle_gamma   90.00
#
_symmetry.space_group_name_H-M   'P 1'
#
loop_
_entity.id
_entity.type
_entity.pdbx_description
1 polymer ?
#
loop_
_entity_poly.entity_id
_entity_poly.type
_entity_poly.pdbx_seq_one_letter_code
_entity_poly.pdbx_strand_id
1 'polypeptide(L)'
;MKKFFLSLAAVFAFSGIVSADTKEIFSDNFDKSSFTKKNWEIDKNTKTSSVKFVKEGADNSRCVKITNSEKGVVKITKHLTGLNPNTFYRVSAKVKTQDVAEGRGAILYLDVFGHDSDQPWNASKFLYGTNDWQEVYMDFVSDEKGETYVSCALGFPGGTYNGGKAKGTVWYDDVKITETPKNALYMRESKHMVLAVDPKHINVDDKTVDEWLKALDKAYEAYEELLGVVPYGGAKIRILTTPGMEPGYWALAGNPILWNDNVDVKGLLNKFKNHKDWGFGILHEIGHVFSAGTAVGHDYGAWNWNDEIFANFRMSYALDKYEAVISQNTFYMGDNIAYYKRAYKKCIEKGNLDSGDAIQYTLMRIAEIYGWDVYKKAFHKLYKTPNRELGRLASSYDRFLCLMKYVSEAATEIAGYEVDVTRTCYTPVELEMIKKALTK
;
A
#
# COMPACT_ATOMS: atom_id res chain seq x y z
N MET A 1 66.31 12.83 6.24
CA MET A 1 64.97 13.49 6.31
C MET A 1 63.91 12.42 6.49
N LYS A 2 63.47 12.19 7.73
CA LYS A 2 62.41 11.22 8.05
C LYS A 2 61.08 11.98 8.03
N LYS A 3 60.16 11.59 7.12
CA LYS A 3 58.76 12.13 7.10
C LYS A 3 57.92 11.33 8.07
N PHE A 4 57.43 12.02 9.08
CA PHE A 4 56.39 11.52 9.98
C PHE A 4 55.02 11.65 9.27
N PHE A 5 54.32 10.54 9.13
CA PHE A 5 52.88 10.54 8.80
C PHE A 5 52.08 10.56 10.11
N LEU A 6 51.44 11.66 10.38
CA LEU A 6 50.40 11.73 11.39
C LEU A 6 49.08 11.18 10.81
N SER A 7 48.64 10.06 11.32
CA SER A 7 47.26 9.58 11.03
C SER A 7 46.30 10.26 11.99
N LEU A 8 45.42 11.08 11.44
CA LEU A 8 44.32 11.72 12.16
C LEU A 8 43.18 10.71 12.27
N ALA A 9 43.01 10.08 13.44
CA ALA A 9 41.87 9.30 13.76
C ALA A 9 40.71 10.26 14.11
N ALA A 10 39.73 10.41 13.21
CA ALA A 10 38.53 11.16 13.50
C ALA A 10 37.64 10.30 14.41
N VAL A 11 37.61 10.63 15.67
CA VAL A 11 36.64 10.11 16.63
C VAL A 11 35.29 10.79 16.33
N PHE A 12 34.39 10.09 15.68
CA PHE A 12 32.99 10.50 15.60
C PHE A 12 32.35 10.25 16.97
N ALA A 13 32.26 11.30 17.75
CA ALA A 13 31.40 11.32 18.93
C ALA A 13 29.94 11.29 18.45
N PHE A 14 29.31 10.13 18.53
CA PHE A 14 27.86 10.05 18.49
C PHE A 14 27.31 10.78 19.72
N SER A 15 26.89 12.02 19.55
CA SER A 15 26.04 12.70 20.50
C SER A 15 24.71 11.96 20.53
N GLY A 16 24.54 11.09 21.53
CA GLY A 16 23.25 10.49 21.84
C GLY A 16 22.24 11.62 22.07
N ILE A 17 21.33 11.80 21.14
CA ILE A 17 20.11 12.56 21.36
C ILE A 17 19.37 11.77 22.44
N VAL A 18 19.34 12.29 23.65
CA VAL A 18 18.49 11.79 24.73
C VAL A 18 17.06 11.90 24.21
N SER A 19 16.50 10.77 23.80
CA SER A 19 15.10 10.62 23.46
C SER A 19 14.31 11.02 24.70
N ALA A 20 13.47 12.04 24.59
CA ALA A 20 12.42 12.29 25.58
C ALA A 20 11.64 10.96 25.77
N ASP A 21 11.37 10.59 27.03
CA ASP A 21 10.74 9.34 27.45
C ASP A 21 9.58 8.93 26.53
N THR A 22 9.87 8.06 25.56
CA THR A 22 8.85 7.38 24.79
C THR A 22 8.32 6.25 25.63
N LYS A 23 7.01 6.18 25.81
CA LYS A 23 6.40 5.10 26.58
C LYS A 23 6.67 3.77 25.91
N GLU A 24 7.41 2.90 26.60
CA GLU A 24 7.59 1.51 26.18
C GLU A 24 6.31 0.72 26.47
N ILE A 25 5.81 0.03 25.47
CA ILE A 25 4.61 -0.81 25.55
C ILE A 25 5.01 -2.28 25.70
N PHE A 26 6.06 -2.67 25.00
CA PHE A 26 6.58 -4.03 25.00
C PHE A 26 8.09 -3.99 24.78
N SER A 27 8.80 -4.87 25.51
CA SER A 27 10.20 -5.17 25.22
C SER A 27 10.51 -6.64 25.53
N ASP A 28 11.39 -7.23 24.73
CA ASP A 28 11.92 -8.57 24.94
C ASP A 28 13.38 -8.62 24.45
N ASN A 29 14.30 -8.80 25.42
CA ASN A 29 15.72 -9.02 25.17
C ASN A 29 16.07 -10.52 25.09
N PHE A 30 15.09 -11.38 25.03
CA PHE A 30 15.20 -12.83 24.93
C PHE A 30 15.86 -13.55 26.12
N ASP A 31 16.32 -12.88 27.15
CA ASP A 31 17.03 -13.52 28.27
C ASP A 31 16.17 -14.58 28.99
N LYS A 32 14.87 -14.33 29.11
CA LYS A 32 13.90 -15.22 29.76
C LYS A 32 12.88 -15.83 28.82
N SER A 33 13.00 -15.58 27.51
CA SER A 33 12.02 -15.99 26.51
C SER A 33 12.07 -17.47 26.16
N SER A 34 10.97 -18.00 25.69
CA SER A 34 10.83 -19.41 25.29
C SER A 34 10.05 -19.51 23.97
N PHE A 35 10.28 -20.61 23.25
CA PHE A 35 9.52 -20.91 22.05
C PHE A 35 8.24 -21.67 22.40
N THR A 36 7.16 -20.95 22.59
CA THR A 36 5.82 -21.47 22.87
C THR A 36 4.76 -20.60 22.20
N LYS A 37 3.56 -21.14 21.97
CA LYS A 37 2.43 -20.37 21.43
C LYS A 37 2.03 -19.14 22.27
N LYS A 38 2.35 -19.15 23.57
CA LYS A 38 2.06 -18.03 24.48
C LYS A 38 3.17 -16.98 24.51
N ASN A 39 4.34 -17.28 23.97
CA ASN A 39 5.48 -16.37 23.94
C ASN A 39 5.94 -16.13 22.51
N TRP A 40 6.96 -16.83 22.01
CA TRP A 40 7.38 -16.75 20.63
C TRP A 40 7.04 -18.05 19.91
N GLU A 41 6.19 -18.00 18.90
CA GLU A 41 5.84 -19.15 18.08
C GLU A 41 6.82 -19.25 16.90
N ILE A 42 7.32 -20.47 16.65
CA ILE A 42 8.20 -20.75 15.51
C ILE A 42 7.35 -21.23 14.34
N ASP A 43 7.52 -20.59 13.19
CA ASP A 43 7.02 -21.06 11.90
C ASP A 43 8.18 -21.22 10.90
N LYS A 44 8.25 -22.37 10.26
CA LYS A 44 9.30 -22.70 9.28
C LYS A 44 8.79 -23.62 8.20
N ASN A 45 9.17 -23.33 6.97
CA ASN A 45 8.75 -24.11 5.80
C ASN A 45 9.83 -25.07 5.26
N THR A 46 10.96 -25.23 5.96
CA THR A 46 12.03 -26.15 5.56
C THR A 46 12.64 -26.87 6.75
N LYS A 47 13.08 -28.13 6.51
CA LYS A 47 13.78 -28.95 7.52
C LYS A 47 15.22 -28.48 7.75
N THR A 48 15.80 -27.75 6.82
CA THR A 48 17.18 -27.25 6.89
C THR A 48 17.32 -25.96 7.69
N SER A 49 16.22 -25.47 8.24
CA SER A 49 16.19 -24.27 9.08
C SER A 49 16.35 -24.60 10.55
N SER A 50 17.06 -23.76 11.26
CA SER A 50 17.18 -23.83 12.72
C SER A 50 16.83 -22.50 13.39
N VAL A 51 16.18 -22.58 14.55
CA VAL A 51 15.90 -21.45 15.44
C VAL A 51 16.38 -21.83 16.83
N LYS A 52 17.22 -21.00 17.42
CA LYS A 52 17.81 -21.27 18.74
C LYS A 52 17.99 -19.98 19.53
N PHE A 53 17.88 -20.06 20.84
CA PHE A 53 18.43 -19.04 21.71
C PHE A 53 19.92 -19.30 21.92
N VAL A 54 20.76 -18.27 21.74
CA VAL A 54 22.21 -18.33 21.89
C VAL A 54 22.72 -17.13 22.70
N LYS A 55 23.90 -17.27 23.33
CA LYS A 55 24.58 -16.19 24.06
C LYS A 55 25.51 -15.41 23.11
N GLU A 56 24.92 -14.84 22.07
CA GLU A 56 25.61 -14.10 21.02
C GLU A 56 24.94 -12.73 20.80
N GLY A 57 24.15 -12.22 21.77
CA GLY A 57 23.39 -10.99 21.69
C GLY A 57 24.23 -9.73 21.63
N ALA A 58 23.60 -8.58 21.40
CA ALA A 58 24.26 -7.31 21.15
C ALA A 58 25.20 -6.87 22.31
N ASP A 59 24.85 -7.17 23.53
CA ASP A 59 25.62 -6.84 24.73
C ASP A 59 26.11 -8.12 25.45
N ASN A 60 26.50 -9.15 24.68
CA ASN A 60 26.80 -10.49 25.15
C ASN A 60 25.61 -11.15 25.89
N SER A 61 24.42 -10.66 25.65
CA SER A 61 23.14 -11.15 26.16
C SER A 61 22.70 -12.42 25.41
N ARG A 62 21.55 -12.91 25.74
CA ARG A 62 20.88 -13.98 24.98
C ARG A 62 20.06 -13.37 23.87
N CYS A 63 20.14 -13.97 22.68
CA CYS A 63 19.41 -13.54 21.50
C CYS A 63 18.81 -14.73 20.74
N VAL A 64 17.96 -14.47 19.76
CA VAL A 64 17.46 -15.49 18.84
C VAL A 64 18.33 -15.55 17.62
N LYS A 65 18.81 -16.75 17.28
CA LYS A 65 19.57 -17.06 16.06
C LYS A 65 18.69 -17.90 15.13
N ILE A 66 18.49 -17.41 13.91
CA ILE A 66 17.79 -18.11 12.84
C ILE A 66 18.78 -18.41 11.72
N THR A 67 18.82 -19.66 11.27
CA THR A 67 19.71 -20.08 10.16
C THR A 67 18.93 -20.86 9.13
N ASN A 68 19.08 -20.51 7.87
CA ASN A 68 18.67 -21.27 6.69
C ASN A 68 19.92 -21.68 5.92
N SER A 69 20.31 -22.97 5.93
CA SER A 69 21.43 -23.47 5.13
C SER A 69 21.06 -23.58 3.65
N GLU A 70 19.77 -23.68 3.34
CA GLU A 70 19.20 -23.63 2.00
C GLU A 70 18.13 -22.52 1.97
N LYS A 71 17.64 -22.17 0.77
CA LYS A 71 16.56 -21.21 0.61
C LYS A 71 15.32 -21.64 1.38
N GLY A 72 14.93 -20.87 2.37
CA GLY A 72 13.79 -21.14 3.22
C GLY A 72 13.14 -19.89 3.77
N VAL A 73 12.05 -20.11 4.48
CA VAL A 73 11.36 -19.10 5.27
C VAL A 73 11.27 -19.59 6.70
N VAL A 74 11.78 -18.79 7.60
CA VAL A 74 11.68 -19.04 9.04
C VAL A 74 11.38 -17.74 9.73
N LYS A 75 10.41 -17.79 10.63
CA LYS A 75 10.06 -16.67 11.51
C LYS A 75 9.81 -17.13 12.92
N ILE A 76 9.99 -16.22 13.84
CA ILE A 76 9.37 -16.28 15.16
C ILE A 76 8.38 -15.15 15.27
N THR A 77 7.21 -15.43 15.82
CA THR A 77 6.10 -14.47 15.91
C THR A 77 5.61 -14.34 17.36
N LYS A 78 5.39 -13.13 17.77
CA LYS A 78 4.80 -12.77 19.06
C LYS A 78 3.47 -12.07 18.83
N HIS A 79 2.39 -12.60 19.40
CA HIS A 79 1.11 -11.92 19.49
C HIS A 79 1.13 -10.92 20.66
N LEU A 80 0.75 -9.70 20.37
CA LEU A 80 0.66 -8.60 21.34
C LEU A 80 -0.74 -8.00 21.32
N THR A 81 -1.24 -7.66 22.50
CA THR A 81 -2.56 -7.05 22.71
C THR A 81 -2.42 -5.85 23.64
N GLY A 82 -3.46 -5.02 23.70
CA GLY A 82 -3.50 -3.89 24.63
C GLY A 82 -2.84 -2.62 24.10
N LEU A 83 -2.60 -2.54 22.80
CA LEU A 83 -2.28 -1.28 22.14
C LEU A 83 -3.52 -0.37 22.16
N ASN A 84 -3.32 0.93 22.31
CA ASN A 84 -4.41 1.88 22.13
C ASN A 84 -4.82 1.90 20.65
N PRO A 85 -6.11 1.80 20.32
CA PRO A 85 -6.57 1.84 18.96
C PRO A 85 -6.14 3.13 18.22
N ASN A 86 -5.90 3.01 16.93
CA ASN A 86 -5.62 4.14 16.04
C ASN A 86 -4.43 5.01 16.48
N THR A 87 -3.47 4.42 17.16
CA THR A 87 -2.31 5.10 17.75
C THR A 87 -1.03 4.74 17.00
N PHE A 88 -0.14 5.74 16.83
CA PHE A 88 1.15 5.52 16.17
C PHE A 88 2.15 4.91 17.14
N TYR A 89 2.74 3.81 16.72
CA TYR A 89 3.76 3.07 17.42
C TYR A 89 4.98 2.85 16.53
N ARG A 90 6.12 2.63 17.17
CA ARG A 90 7.34 2.14 16.53
C ARG A 90 7.66 0.75 17.06
N VAL A 91 7.90 -0.19 16.15
CA VAL A 91 8.55 -1.45 16.49
C VAL A 91 10.00 -1.38 16.04
N SER A 92 10.91 -1.83 16.89
CA SER A 92 12.34 -1.92 16.58
C SER A 92 12.94 -3.22 17.08
N ALA A 93 14.09 -3.61 16.51
CA ALA A 93 14.92 -4.72 16.97
C ALA A 93 16.39 -4.45 16.66
N LYS A 94 17.30 -4.94 17.48
CA LYS A 94 18.70 -5.09 17.09
C LYS A 94 18.84 -6.33 16.22
N VAL A 95 19.53 -6.19 15.08
CA VAL A 95 19.67 -7.26 14.09
C VAL A 95 21.12 -7.35 13.63
N LYS A 96 21.63 -8.57 13.57
CA LYS A 96 22.95 -8.92 12.99
C LYS A 96 22.72 -9.98 11.92
N THR A 97 23.48 -9.91 10.82
CA THR A 97 23.35 -10.88 9.72
C THR A 97 24.68 -11.46 9.31
N GLN A 98 24.67 -12.68 8.81
CA GLN A 98 25.82 -13.33 8.21
C GLN A 98 25.40 -14.10 6.95
N ASP A 99 26.03 -13.75 5.82
CA ASP A 99 25.85 -14.40 4.51
C ASP A 99 24.39 -14.48 4.07
N VAL A 100 23.57 -13.49 4.47
CA VAL A 100 22.16 -13.43 4.09
C VAL A 100 22.05 -13.10 2.61
N ALA A 101 21.42 -13.99 1.87
CA ALA A 101 21.25 -13.85 0.44
C ALA A 101 19.87 -14.31 -0.01
N GLU A 102 19.44 -13.73 -1.14
CA GLU A 102 18.22 -14.05 -1.86
C GLU A 102 16.92 -13.70 -1.11
N GLY A 103 15.80 -13.84 -1.81
CA GLY A 103 14.47 -13.58 -1.28
C GLY A 103 14.34 -12.19 -0.65
N ARG A 104 13.72 -12.15 0.51
CA ARG A 104 13.52 -10.90 1.29
C ARG A 104 14.48 -10.77 2.47
N GLY A 105 15.61 -11.46 2.45
CA GLY A 105 16.67 -11.29 3.44
C GLY A 105 16.21 -11.50 4.88
N ALA A 106 16.81 -10.76 5.81
CA ALA A 106 16.38 -10.67 7.21
C ALA A 106 15.46 -9.48 7.38
N ILE A 107 14.33 -9.65 8.11
CA ILE A 107 13.26 -8.68 8.17
C ILE A 107 12.52 -8.73 9.52
N LEU A 108 12.22 -7.56 10.08
CA LEU A 108 11.26 -7.36 11.14
C LEU A 108 9.96 -6.86 10.50
N TYR A 109 8.82 -7.49 10.79
CA TYR A 109 7.56 -7.05 10.22
C TYR A 109 6.37 -7.26 11.16
N LEU A 110 5.27 -6.58 10.85
CA LEU A 110 4.03 -6.66 11.59
C LEU A 110 2.90 -7.15 10.69
N ASP A 111 2.07 -7.99 11.25
CA ASP A 111 0.77 -8.29 10.69
C ASP A 111 -0.28 -7.39 11.34
N VAL A 112 -0.63 -6.30 10.69
CA VAL A 112 -1.67 -5.36 11.13
C VAL A 112 -3.00 -5.57 10.43
N PHE A 113 -3.04 -6.44 9.40
CA PHE A 113 -4.25 -6.69 8.59
C PHE A 113 -4.88 -8.05 8.86
N GLY A 114 -4.39 -8.78 9.86
CA GLY A 114 -4.83 -10.12 10.20
C GLY A 114 -3.84 -11.21 9.77
N HIS A 115 -4.07 -12.42 10.27
CA HIS A 115 -3.14 -13.55 10.20
C HIS A 115 -2.82 -14.05 8.81
N ASP A 116 -3.64 -13.74 7.81
CA ASP A 116 -3.57 -14.29 6.45
C ASP A 116 -2.90 -13.33 5.46
N SER A 117 -2.31 -12.23 5.94
CA SER A 117 -1.57 -11.32 5.08
C SER A 117 -0.24 -11.98 4.67
N ASP A 118 -0.24 -12.59 3.51
CA ASP A 118 0.96 -13.14 2.87
C ASP A 118 1.98 -12.06 2.45
N GLN A 119 1.74 -10.79 2.80
CA GLN A 119 2.53 -9.68 2.35
C GLN A 119 3.00 -8.81 3.52
N PRO A 120 4.33 -8.77 3.81
CA PRO A 120 4.89 -7.96 4.89
C PRO A 120 5.05 -6.50 4.44
N TRP A 121 3.96 -5.84 4.09
CA TRP A 121 4.02 -4.45 3.65
C TRP A 121 4.44 -3.53 4.78
N ASN A 122 4.13 -3.91 6.01
CA ASN A 122 4.52 -3.18 7.21
C ASN A 122 5.77 -3.81 7.79
N ALA A 123 6.91 -3.47 7.22
CA ALA A 123 8.18 -4.13 7.51
C ALA A 123 9.34 -3.14 7.63
N SER A 124 10.35 -3.54 8.37
CA SER A 124 11.65 -2.87 8.40
C SER A 124 12.38 -3.01 7.06
N LYS A 125 13.43 -2.24 6.89
CA LYS A 125 14.37 -2.45 5.79
C LYS A 125 14.85 -3.90 5.76
N PHE A 126 14.91 -4.49 4.56
CA PHE A 126 15.50 -5.82 4.35
C PHE A 126 17.02 -5.77 4.51
N LEU A 127 17.57 -6.71 5.26
CA LEU A 127 19.02 -6.82 5.44
C LEU A 127 19.56 -8.00 4.66
N TYR A 128 20.61 -7.74 3.89
CA TYR A 128 21.37 -8.71 3.10
C TYR A 128 22.83 -8.69 3.46
N GLY A 129 23.55 -9.76 3.12
CA GLY A 129 25.00 -9.89 3.35
C GLY A 129 25.34 -10.13 4.81
N THR A 130 26.53 -9.67 5.20
CA THR A 130 27.05 -9.75 6.56
C THR A 130 27.09 -8.35 7.14
N ASN A 131 26.34 -8.13 8.21
CA ASN A 131 26.26 -6.87 8.93
C ASN A 131 26.45 -7.14 10.42
N ASP A 132 27.17 -6.27 11.10
CA ASP A 132 27.20 -6.26 12.55
C ASP A 132 25.89 -5.74 13.14
N TRP A 133 25.72 -5.78 14.45
CA TRP A 133 24.54 -5.35 15.17
C TRP A 133 24.15 -3.92 14.75
N GLN A 134 22.92 -3.79 14.28
CA GLN A 134 22.29 -2.51 13.94
C GLN A 134 20.81 -2.53 14.34
N GLU A 135 20.27 -1.37 14.61
CA GLU A 135 18.84 -1.26 14.86
C GLU A 135 18.09 -1.18 13.52
N VAL A 136 17.01 -1.96 13.42
CA VAL A 136 15.99 -1.81 12.38
C VAL A 136 14.67 -1.41 13.04
N TYR A 137 13.88 -0.62 12.34
CA TYR A 137 12.59 -0.19 12.86
C TYR A 137 11.60 0.12 11.73
N MET A 138 10.34 0.23 12.11
CA MET A 138 9.28 0.82 11.30
C MET A 138 8.22 1.43 12.21
N ASP A 139 7.53 2.44 11.71
CA ASP A 139 6.37 3.03 12.36
C ASP A 139 5.09 2.38 11.82
N PHE A 140 4.08 2.24 12.66
CA PHE A 140 2.79 1.67 12.28
C PHE A 140 1.64 2.30 13.07
N VAL A 141 0.43 2.08 12.59
CA VAL A 141 -0.79 2.46 13.31
C VAL A 141 -1.48 1.20 13.78
N SER A 142 -1.81 1.13 15.06
CA SER A 142 -2.62 0.04 15.60
C SER A 142 -4.04 0.04 15.03
N ASP A 143 -4.60 -1.14 14.87
CA ASP A 143 -5.99 -1.33 14.47
C ASP A 143 -6.98 -0.99 15.59
N GLU A 144 -8.28 -1.14 15.32
CA GLU A 144 -9.33 -0.90 16.32
C GLU A 144 -9.33 -1.92 17.46
N LYS A 145 -8.75 -3.11 17.26
CA LYS A 145 -8.66 -4.15 18.29
C LYS A 145 -7.49 -3.94 19.24
N GLY A 146 -6.52 -3.11 18.85
CA GLY A 146 -5.29 -2.92 19.60
C GLY A 146 -4.44 -4.18 19.67
N GLU A 147 -4.44 -4.99 18.61
CA GLU A 147 -3.67 -6.22 18.49
C GLU A 147 -2.64 -6.11 17.35
N THR A 148 -1.53 -6.82 17.49
CA THR A 148 -0.54 -6.96 16.42
C THR A 148 0.30 -8.22 16.61
N TYR A 149 0.91 -8.68 15.51
CA TYR A 149 1.85 -9.81 15.49
C TYR A 149 3.21 -9.32 15.03
N VAL A 150 4.18 -9.32 15.94
CA VAL A 150 5.57 -8.97 15.62
C VAL A 150 6.29 -10.21 15.16
N SER A 151 6.89 -10.18 13.99
CA SER A 151 7.64 -11.27 13.40
C SER A 151 9.08 -10.89 13.09
N CYS A 152 10.03 -11.69 13.62
CA CYS A 152 11.44 -11.66 13.27
C CYS A 152 11.72 -12.81 12.31
N ALA A 153 12.17 -12.55 11.08
CA ALA A 153 12.22 -13.56 10.04
C ALA A 153 13.51 -13.54 9.22
N LEU A 154 13.83 -14.70 8.66
CA LEU A 154 14.79 -14.89 7.58
C LEU A 154 14.04 -15.46 6.38
N GLY A 155 13.89 -14.67 5.33
CA GLY A 155 12.96 -14.92 4.24
C GLY A 155 11.52 -14.58 4.61
N PHE A 156 10.61 -14.65 3.63
CA PHE A 156 9.20 -14.36 3.82
C PHE A 156 8.31 -15.30 2.98
N PRO A 157 7.20 -15.83 3.56
CA PRO A 157 6.26 -16.68 2.85
C PRO A 157 5.38 -15.79 1.96
N GLY A 158 5.55 -15.77 0.73
CA GLY A 158 4.80 -14.96 -0.21
C GLY A 158 5.68 -13.94 -0.89
N GLY A 159 5.18 -13.38 -1.96
CA GLY A 159 5.90 -12.45 -2.79
C GLY A 159 5.96 -12.91 -4.22
N THR A 160 5.34 -12.10 -5.06
CA THR A 160 5.16 -12.36 -6.48
C THR A 160 6.43 -12.20 -7.29
N TYR A 161 7.39 -11.39 -6.82
CA TYR A 161 8.51 -10.96 -7.65
C TYR A 161 9.82 -11.75 -7.47
N ASN A 162 10.14 -12.28 -6.28
CA ASN A 162 11.42 -12.98 -6.07
C ASN A 162 11.35 -14.21 -5.17
N GLY A 163 10.18 -14.81 -4.97
CA GLY A 163 10.02 -15.94 -4.07
C GLY A 163 10.72 -15.68 -2.74
N GLY A 164 10.04 -15.21 -1.73
CA GLY A 164 10.58 -14.65 -0.48
C GLY A 164 11.57 -15.49 0.32
N LYS A 165 12.04 -16.65 -0.22
CA LYS A 165 12.94 -17.59 0.45
C LYS A 165 14.38 -17.07 0.47
N ALA A 166 14.96 -16.93 1.66
CA ALA A 166 16.33 -16.51 1.89
C ALA A 166 17.18 -17.61 2.49
N LYS A 167 18.52 -17.50 2.35
CA LYS A 167 19.52 -18.32 3.02
C LYS A 167 20.46 -17.43 3.84
N GLY A 168 21.17 -18.01 4.80
CA GLY A 168 22.11 -17.30 5.68
C GLY A 168 21.75 -17.44 7.14
N THR A 169 22.27 -16.54 7.94
CA THR A 169 22.03 -16.50 9.39
C THR A 169 21.68 -15.09 9.82
N VAL A 170 20.71 -14.96 10.70
CA VAL A 170 20.32 -13.69 11.35
C VAL A 170 20.20 -13.89 12.86
N TRP A 171 20.57 -12.85 13.61
CA TRP A 171 20.35 -12.75 15.05
C TRP A 171 19.43 -11.58 15.30
N TYR A 172 18.45 -11.78 16.20
CA TYR A 172 17.52 -10.76 16.68
C TYR A 172 17.67 -10.60 18.19
N ASP A 173 17.71 -9.36 18.64
CA ASP A 173 17.80 -8.99 20.05
C ASP A 173 17.00 -7.70 20.29
N ASP A 174 16.68 -7.41 21.56
CA ASP A 174 16.05 -6.15 21.98
C ASP A 174 14.82 -5.76 21.14
N VAL A 175 13.87 -6.67 20.94
CA VAL A 175 12.61 -6.35 20.24
C VAL A 175 11.75 -5.45 21.12
N LYS A 176 11.34 -4.30 20.60
CA LYS A 176 10.57 -3.30 21.36
C LYS A 176 9.41 -2.75 20.56
N ILE A 177 8.31 -2.43 21.27
CA ILE A 177 7.28 -1.51 20.78
C ILE A 177 7.20 -0.33 21.73
N THR A 178 7.33 0.85 21.18
CA THR A 178 7.16 2.13 21.89
C THR A 178 6.10 2.96 21.21
N GLU A 179 5.53 3.93 21.90
CA GLU A 179 4.86 5.02 21.18
C GLU A 179 5.86 5.62 20.20
N THR A 180 5.40 6.03 19.01
CA THR A 180 6.29 6.68 18.04
C THR A 180 6.95 7.91 18.68
N PRO A 181 8.29 8.04 18.62
CA PRO A 181 8.98 9.15 19.25
C PRO A 181 8.45 10.49 18.75
N LYS A 182 8.34 11.47 19.66
CA LYS A 182 7.93 12.81 19.31
C LYS A 182 8.84 13.37 18.20
N ASN A 183 8.25 13.92 17.15
CA ASN A 183 8.95 14.43 15.96
C ASN A 183 9.64 13.35 15.09
N ALA A 184 9.44 12.06 15.34
CA ALA A 184 9.93 11.01 14.45
C ALA A 184 9.19 11.01 13.11
N LEU A 185 7.94 11.44 13.10
CA LEU A 185 7.12 11.63 11.90
C LEU A 185 6.74 13.08 11.74
N TYR A 186 6.79 13.57 10.51
CA TYR A 186 6.12 14.78 10.11
C TYR A 186 4.64 14.48 9.94
N MET A 187 3.80 15.14 10.72
CA MET A 187 2.37 14.88 10.75
C MET A 187 1.56 16.12 10.39
N ARG A 188 0.65 15.96 9.44
CA ARG A 188 -0.37 16.95 9.07
C ARG A 188 -1.68 16.24 8.80
N GLU A 189 -2.78 16.92 9.08
CA GLU A 189 -4.10 16.36 8.83
C GLU A 189 -5.05 17.34 8.16
N SER A 190 -6.00 16.79 7.42
CA SER A 190 -7.09 17.51 6.80
C SER A 190 -8.44 16.88 7.21
N LYS A 191 -9.49 17.13 6.46
CA LYS A 191 -10.83 16.58 6.75
C LYS A 191 -10.82 15.04 6.70
N HIS A 192 -10.22 14.47 5.63
CA HIS A 192 -10.26 13.03 5.35
C HIS A 192 -8.89 12.34 5.42
N MET A 193 -7.79 13.10 5.51
CA MET A 193 -6.43 12.55 5.42
C MET A 193 -5.61 12.83 6.68
N VAL A 194 -4.69 11.91 6.99
CA VAL A 194 -3.58 12.12 7.92
C VAL A 194 -2.29 11.72 7.21
N LEU A 195 -1.42 12.68 6.93
CA LEU A 195 -0.07 12.43 6.45
C LEU A 195 0.84 12.20 7.66
N ALA A 196 1.55 11.08 7.70
CA ALA A 196 2.51 10.72 8.74
C ALA A 196 3.74 10.09 8.09
N VAL A 197 4.73 10.89 7.74
CA VAL A 197 5.91 10.45 6.97
C VAL A 197 7.20 10.86 7.66
N ASP A 198 8.30 10.17 7.34
CA ASP A 198 9.63 10.59 7.80
C ASP A 198 9.88 12.05 7.40
N PRO A 199 10.32 12.93 8.31
CA PRO A 199 10.61 14.34 8.01
C PRO A 199 11.56 14.56 6.84
N LYS A 200 12.42 13.58 6.55
CA LYS A 200 13.32 13.62 5.37
C LYS A 200 12.58 13.78 4.04
N HIS A 201 11.31 13.40 3.98
CA HIS A 201 10.47 13.47 2.78
C HIS A 201 9.85 14.84 2.55
N ILE A 202 9.95 15.77 3.51
CA ILE A 202 9.33 17.09 3.43
C ILE A 202 10.39 18.13 3.07
N ASN A 203 10.10 18.90 2.01
CA ASN A 203 10.97 19.99 1.52
C ASN A 203 10.18 21.23 1.10
N VAL A 204 8.94 21.31 1.49
CA VAL A 204 8.03 22.45 1.27
C VAL A 204 7.49 22.94 2.61
N ASP A 205 6.90 24.12 2.63
CA ASP A 205 6.26 24.68 3.83
C ASP A 205 4.94 23.95 4.16
N ASP A 206 4.52 24.04 5.42
CA ASP A 206 3.30 23.43 5.94
C ASP A 206 2.05 23.86 5.17
N LYS A 207 2.01 25.12 4.73
CA LYS A 207 0.89 25.64 3.94
C LYS A 207 0.73 24.86 2.63
N THR A 208 1.83 24.57 1.96
CA THR A 208 1.82 23.76 0.73
C THR A 208 1.30 22.35 1.00
N VAL A 209 1.73 21.72 2.09
CA VAL A 209 1.24 20.39 2.47
C VAL A 209 -0.25 20.42 2.79
N ASP A 210 -0.72 21.42 3.55
CA ASP A 210 -2.14 21.60 3.90
C ASP A 210 -3.01 21.82 2.66
N GLU A 211 -2.53 22.60 1.69
CA GLU A 211 -3.22 22.80 0.40
C GLU A 211 -3.29 21.50 -0.40
N TRP A 212 -2.21 20.71 -0.41
CA TRP A 212 -2.19 19.41 -1.08
C TRP A 212 -3.15 18.42 -0.41
N LEU A 213 -3.15 18.33 0.92
CA LEU A 213 -4.10 17.47 1.66
C LEU A 213 -5.56 17.85 1.37
N LYS A 214 -5.87 19.16 1.25
CA LYS A 214 -7.20 19.61 0.81
C LYS A 214 -7.56 19.20 -0.62
N ALA A 215 -6.55 19.07 -1.51
CA ALA A 215 -6.78 18.52 -2.84
C ALA A 215 -7.11 17.02 -2.76
N LEU A 216 -6.45 16.26 -1.88
CA LEU A 216 -6.79 14.86 -1.63
C LEU A 216 -8.19 14.71 -0.99
N ASP A 217 -8.58 15.61 -0.09
CA ASP A 217 -9.96 15.65 0.46
C ASP A 217 -11.00 15.79 -0.65
N LYS A 218 -10.77 16.66 -1.62
CA LYS A 218 -11.66 16.83 -2.78
C LYS A 218 -11.76 15.56 -3.62
N ALA A 219 -10.64 14.85 -3.82
CA ALA A 219 -10.65 13.57 -4.52
C ALA A 219 -11.46 12.52 -3.74
N TYR A 220 -11.24 12.41 -2.43
CA TYR A 220 -12.02 11.54 -1.56
C TYR A 220 -13.52 11.82 -1.66
N GLU A 221 -13.93 13.09 -1.54
CA GLU A 221 -15.33 13.52 -1.64
C GLU A 221 -15.93 13.24 -3.03
N ALA A 222 -15.13 13.37 -4.08
CA ALA A 222 -15.56 12.98 -5.43
C ALA A 222 -15.80 11.47 -5.53
N TYR A 223 -14.92 10.65 -4.97
CA TYR A 223 -15.10 9.20 -5.00
C TYR A 223 -16.29 8.76 -4.16
N GLU A 224 -16.51 9.38 -2.99
CA GLU A 224 -17.71 9.18 -2.18
C GLU A 224 -18.98 9.54 -2.96
N GLU A 225 -18.99 10.68 -3.63
CA GLU A 225 -20.13 11.11 -4.47
C GLU A 225 -20.39 10.15 -5.62
N LEU A 226 -19.32 9.71 -6.32
CA LEU A 226 -19.44 8.79 -7.45
C LEU A 226 -20.01 7.44 -7.03
N LEU A 227 -19.55 6.92 -5.90
CA LEU A 227 -19.85 5.55 -5.47
C LEU A 227 -21.02 5.44 -4.48
N GLY A 228 -21.31 6.51 -3.74
CA GLY A 228 -22.33 6.52 -2.68
C GLY A 228 -21.94 5.68 -1.46
N VAL A 229 -20.64 5.46 -1.23
CA VAL A 229 -20.10 4.70 -0.09
C VAL A 229 -18.96 5.44 0.56
N VAL A 230 -18.75 5.15 1.85
CA VAL A 230 -17.71 5.74 2.67
C VAL A 230 -16.78 4.62 3.17
N PRO A 231 -15.50 4.64 2.82
CA PRO A 231 -14.57 3.60 3.27
C PRO A 231 -14.28 3.72 4.77
N TYR A 232 -14.01 2.59 5.41
CA TYR A 232 -13.63 2.49 6.83
C TYR A 232 -14.57 3.25 7.78
N GLY A 233 -15.87 3.32 7.47
CA GLY A 233 -16.86 4.03 8.30
C GLY A 233 -16.61 5.54 8.43
N GLY A 234 -15.88 6.15 7.50
CA GLY A 234 -15.55 7.57 7.51
C GLY A 234 -14.30 7.93 8.35
N ALA A 235 -13.54 6.95 8.79
CA ALA A 235 -12.25 7.21 9.44
C ALA A 235 -11.30 7.91 8.46
N LYS A 236 -10.49 8.84 8.97
CA LYS A 236 -9.46 9.51 8.16
C LYS A 236 -8.49 8.47 7.61
N ILE A 237 -8.16 8.60 6.33
CA ILE A 237 -7.18 7.74 5.67
C ILE A 237 -5.79 8.24 6.06
N ARG A 238 -4.99 7.35 6.60
CA ARG A 238 -3.61 7.62 6.98
C ARG A 238 -2.69 7.29 5.83
N ILE A 239 -1.68 8.12 5.61
CA ILE A 239 -0.61 7.92 4.62
C ILE A 239 0.68 7.81 5.41
N LEU A 240 1.31 6.65 5.36
CA LEU A 240 2.50 6.31 6.15
C LEU A 240 3.60 5.76 5.23
N THR A 241 4.84 6.23 5.38
CA THR A 241 5.97 5.62 4.69
C THR A 241 6.42 4.34 5.39
N THR A 242 6.82 3.33 4.62
CA THR A 242 7.36 2.07 5.11
C THR A 242 8.69 1.74 4.43
N PRO A 243 9.73 1.37 5.19
CA PRO A 243 11.05 1.07 4.63
C PRO A 243 11.18 -0.32 4.01
N GLY A 244 10.24 -1.22 4.30
CA GLY A 244 10.28 -2.63 3.93
C GLY A 244 9.40 -3.02 2.75
N MET A 245 9.01 -2.09 1.90
CA MET A 245 8.25 -2.42 0.69
C MET A 245 9.18 -2.93 -0.40
N GLU A 246 8.72 -3.93 -1.18
CA GLU A 246 9.53 -4.48 -2.28
C GLU A 246 9.89 -3.44 -3.35
N PRO A 247 11.08 -3.55 -3.94
CA PRO A 247 11.42 -2.76 -5.11
C PRO A 247 10.41 -2.99 -6.24
N GLY A 248 9.92 -1.91 -6.83
CA GLY A 248 8.91 -1.94 -7.89
C GLY A 248 7.49 -1.64 -7.42
N TYR A 249 7.21 -1.77 -6.14
CA TYR A 249 5.97 -1.25 -5.57
C TYR A 249 6.14 0.22 -5.16
N TRP A 250 5.17 1.03 -5.52
CA TRP A 250 5.13 2.43 -5.17
C TRP A 250 4.40 2.65 -3.83
N ALA A 251 3.23 2.06 -3.69
CA ALA A 251 2.42 2.10 -2.49
C ALA A 251 1.51 0.87 -2.40
N LEU A 252 0.80 0.75 -1.31
CA LEU A 252 -0.28 -0.21 -1.09
C LEU A 252 -1.44 0.50 -0.43
N ALA A 253 -2.61 0.37 -1.03
CA ALA A 253 -3.85 0.92 -0.50
C ALA A 253 -4.28 0.21 0.79
N GLY A 254 -4.97 0.95 1.62
CA GLY A 254 -5.51 0.50 2.89
C GLY A 254 -5.74 1.67 3.84
N ASN A 255 -5.90 1.40 5.11
CA ASN A 255 -5.82 2.43 6.15
C ASN A 255 -4.91 1.94 7.29
N PRO A 256 -3.61 2.28 7.20
CA PRO A 256 -2.98 3.30 6.35
C PRO A 256 -2.76 2.87 4.89
N ILE A 257 -2.69 3.86 3.98
CA ILE A 257 -1.96 3.70 2.72
C ILE A 257 -0.49 3.64 3.11
N LEU A 258 0.18 2.54 2.77
CA LEU A 258 1.61 2.37 2.99
C LEU A 258 2.38 2.83 1.75
N TRP A 259 3.23 3.82 1.93
CA TRP A 259 4.05 4.40 0.87
C TRP A 259 5.46 3.86 0.97
N ASN A 260 6.01 3.38 -0.14
CA ASN A 260 7.40 2.95 -0.16
C ASN A 260 8.32 4.12 0.21
N ASP A 261 9.22 3.90 1.16
CA ASP A 261 10.17 4.94 1.64
C ASP A 261 11.10 5.48 0.53
N ASN A 262 11.19 4.76 -0.62
CA ASN A 262 11.92 5.19 -1.80
C ASN A 262 11.12 6.09 -2.75
N VAL A 263 9.84 6.34 -2.48
CA VAL A 263 9.01 7.24 -3.29
C VAL A 263 9.50 8.67 -3.17
N ASP A 264 9.56 9.36 -4.29
CA ASP A 264 9.94 10.78 -4.33
C ASP A 264 8.78 11.69 -3.86
N VAL A 265 8.49 11.65 -2.57
CA VAL A 265 7.48 12.51 -1.94
C VAL A 265 7.84 13.99 -2.12
N LYS A 266 9.15 14.32 -2.05
CA LYS A 266 9.64 15.70 -2.29
C LYS A 266 9.29 16.18 -3.69
N GLY A 267 9.54 15.34 -4.69
CA GLY A 267 9.19 15.65 -6.07
C GLY A 267 7.69 15.83 -6.27
N LEU A 268 6.87 14.99 -5.62
CA LEU A 268 5.43 15.13 -5.66
C LEU A 268 4.97 16.47 -5.04
N LEU A 269 5.43 16.81 -3.85
CA LEU A 269 5.07 18.07 -3.19
C LEU A 269 5.57 19.30 -3.96
N ASN A 270 6.75 19.23 -4.58
CA ASN A 270 7.24 20.26 -5.48
C ASN A 270 6.38 20.42 -6.75
N LYS A 271 5.92 19.32 -7.34
CA LYS A 271 4.98 19.37 -8.47
C LYS A 271 3.65 20.00 -8.06
N PHE A 272 3.15 19.67 -6.87
CA PHE A 272 1.95 20.35 -6.35
C PHE A 272 2.18 21.84 -6.16
N LYS A 273 3.27 22.23 -5.52
CA LYS A 273 3.62 23.64 -5.29
C LYS A 273 3.68 24.44 -6.59
N ASN A 274 4.35 23.90 -7.61
CA ASN A 274 4.67 24.60 -8.83
C ASN A 274 3.59 24.49 -9.91
N HIS A 275 2.86 23.38 -9.96
CA HIS A 275 1.95 23.05 -11.06
C HIS A 275 0.55 22.64 -10.59
N LYS A 276 0.28 22.64 -9.28
CA LYS A 276 -0.97 22.14 -8.69
C LYS A 276 -1.27 20.69 -9.06
N ASP A 277 -0.21 19.89 -9.26
CA ASP A 277 -0.29 18.46 -9.54
C ASP A 277 -0.71 17.71 -8.27
N TRP A 278 -1.90 17.11 -8.28
CA TRP A 278 -2.45 16.42 -7.12
C TRP A 278 -1.73 15.11 -6.79
N GLY A 279 -0.99 14.54 -7.76
CA GLY A 279 -0.24 13.31 -7.63
C GLY A 279 -1.02 12.08 -8.05
N PHE A 280 -0.68 11.55 -9.25
CA PHE A 280 -1.33 10.37 -9.83
C PHE A 280 -1.38 9.19 -8.85
N GLY A 281 -0.23 8.77 -8.32
CA GLY A 281 -0.15 7.56 -7.52
C GLY A 281 -0.98 7.62 -6.24
N ILE A 282 -0.94 8.73 -5.50
CA ILE A 282 -1.73 8.84 -4.25
C ILE A 282 -3.24 8.88 -4.54
N LEU A 283 -3.66 9.53 -5.61
CA LEU A 283 -5.07 9.52 -6.01
C LEU A 283 -5.53 8.11 -6.41
N HIS A 284 -4.66 7.35 -7.07
CA HIS A 284 -4.88 5.96 -7.43
C HIS A 284 -5.04 5.08 -6.16
N GLU A 285 -4.14 5.21 -5.18
CA GLU A 285 -4.24 4.46 -3.92
C GLU A 285 -5.50 4.83 -3.12
N ILE A 286 -5.88 6.11 -3.08
CA ILE A 286 -7.17 6.52 -2.50
C ILE A 286 -8.34 5.88 -3.29
N GLY A 287 -8.20 5.72 -4.59
CA GLY A 287 -9.16 4.98 -5.41
C GLY A 287 -9.34 3.54 -4.94
N HIS A 288 -8.26 2.82 -4.67
CA HIS A 288 -8.30 1.46 -4.10
C HIS A 288 -8.88 1.41 -2.69
N VAL A 289 -8.67 2.45 -1.87
CA VAL A 289 -9.26 2.53 -0.52
C VAL A 289 -10.78 2.40 -0.57
N PHE A 290 -11.42 2.93 -1.59
CA PHE A 290 -12.87 2.82 -1.78
C PHE A 290 -13.34 1.41 -2.17
N SER A 291 -12.47 0.55 -2.67
CA SER A 291 -12.76 -0.88 -2.85
C SER A 291 -12.49 -1.68 -1.59
N ALA A 292 -11.30 -1.50 -0.99
CA ALA A 292 -10.85 -2.27 0.16
C ALA A 292 -11.57 -1.89 1.47
N GLY A 293 -11.89 -0.60 1.64
CA GLY A 293 -12.46 -0.06 2.88
C GLY A 293 -13.97 -0.09 2.99
N THR A 294 -14.68 -0.59 1.96
CA THR A 294 -16.14 -0.64 2.01
C THR A 294 -16.63 -1.87 2.77
N ALA A 295 -17.45 -1.65 3.80
CA ALA A 295 -17.99 -2.71 4.65
C ALA A 295 -18.87 -3.74 3.91
N VAL A 296 -19.16 -3.52 2.66
CA VAL A 296 -20.13 -4.31 1.90
C VAL A 296 -19.53 -5.51 1.19
N GLY A 297 -18.20 -5.59 1.10
CA GLY A 297 -17.48 -6.74 0.51
C GLY A 297 -17.82 -7.05 -0.96
N HIS A 298 -18.46 -6.13 -1.64
CA HIS A 298 -19.07 -6.34 -2.94
C HIS A 298 -18.22 -5.94 -4.13
N ASP A 299 -17.37 -4.95 -3.92
CA ASP A 299 -16.69 -4.30 -5.03
C ASP A 299 -15.71 -5.29 -5.65
N TYR A 300 -14.69 -5.64 -4.90
CA TYR A 300 -13.66 -6.56 -5.36
C TYR A 300 -14.18 -8.01 -5.37
N GLY A 301 -14.24 -8.57 -6.54
CA GLY A 301 -14.70 -9.96 -6.72
C GLY A 301 -16.17 -10.12 -7.13
N ALA A 302 -17.00 -9.06 -7.08
CA ALA A 302 -18.36 -9.07 -7.63
C ALA A 302 -18.38 -8.51 -9.06
N TRP A 303 -18.67 -7.22 -9.22
CA TRP A 303 -18.74 -6.56 -10.52
C TRP A 303 -17.40 -5.88 -10.92
N ASN A 304 -16.55 -5.58 -9.97
CA ASN A 304 -15.22 -5.02 -10.22
C ASN A 304 -14.28 -6.13 -10.71
N TRP A 305 -14.01 -6.18 -12.00
CA TRP A 305 -13.14 -7.19 -12.59
C TRP A 305 -11.66 -6.86 -12.51
N ASN A 306 -11.30 -5.60 -12.29
CA ASN A 306 -9.92 -5.14 -12.18
C ASN A 306 -9.85 -3.82 -11.43
N ASP A 307 -9.46 -3.86 -10.18
CA ASP A 307 -9.45 -2.69 -9.30
C ASP A 307 -8.44 -1.61 -9.72
N GLU A 308 -7.37 -1.95 -10.42
CA GLU A 308 -6.43 -1.00 -11.03
C GLU A 308 -7.15 -0.05 -12.02
N ILE A 309 -8.04 -0.62 -12.84
CA ILE A 309 -8.86 0.17 -13.78
C ILE A 309 -9.84 1.05 -12.99
N PHE A 310 -10.50 0.50 -11.97
CA PHE A 310 -11.50 1.25 -11.23
C PHE A 310 -10.91 2.30 -10.30
N ALA A 311 -9.71 2.10 -9.74
CA ALA A 311 -8.98 3.14 -9.02
C ALA A 311 -8.70 4.35 -9.92
N ASN A 312 -8.20 4.10 -11.14
CA ASN A 312 -7.97 5.14 -12.14
C ASN A 312 -9.28 5.77 -12.65
N PHE A 313 -10.36 4.98 -12.76
CA PHE A 313 -11.66 5.49 -13.19
C PHE A 313 -12.28 6.47 -12.16
N ARG A 314 -12.18 6.14 -10.86
CA ARG A 314 -12.58 7.03 -9.77
C ARG A 314 -11.76 8.33 -9.80
N MET A 315 -10.45 8.21 -9.99
CA MET A 315 -9.56 9.36 -10.16
C MET A 315 -10.00 10.23 -11.34
N SER A 316 -10.34 9.62 -12.48
CA SER A 316 -10.78 10.36 -13.67
C SER A 316 -12.02 11.22 -13.40
N TYR A 317 -12.97 10.71 -12.61
CA TYR A 317 -14.13 11.51 -12.19
C TYR A 317 -13.72 12.72 -11.35
N ALA A 318 -12.83 12.55 -10.36
CA ALA A 318 -12.39 13.67 -9.53
C ALA A 318 -11.63 14.73 -10.35
N LEU A 319 -10.78 14.29 -11.28
CA LEU A 319 -10.02 15.20 -12.15
C LEU A 319 -10.95 16.00 -13.07
N ASP A 320 -11.97 15.36 -13.64
CA ASP A 320 -12.95 16.02 -14.49
C ASP A 320 -13.80 17.02 -13.70
N LYS A 321 -14.30 16.59 -12.53
CA LYS A 321 -15.14 17.41 -11.64
C LYS A 321 -14.46 18.70 -11.16
N TYR A 322 -13.17 18.65 -10.88
CA TYR A 322 -12.43 19.77 -10.30
C TYR A 322 -11.45 20.42 -11.27
N GLU A 323 -11.45 20.01 -12.55
CA GLU A 323 -10.46 20.46 -13.54
C GLU A 323 -9.03 20.33 -13.02
N ALA A 324 -8.79 19.23 -12.27
CA ALA A 324 -7.55 19.03 -11.54
C ALA A 324 -6.44 18.50 -12.46
N VAL A 325 -5.21 18.84 -12.09
CA VAL A 325 -4.02 18.47 -12.87
C VAL A 325 -3.26 17.33 -12.19
N ILE A 326 -2.86 16.35 -12.96
CA ILE A 326 -1.88 15.34 -12.57
C ILE A 326 -0.82 15.18 -13.65
N SER A 327 0.35 14.70 -13.27
CA SER A 327 1.35 14.21 -14.21
C SER A 327 1.48 12.70 -14.08
N GLN A 328 1.51 12.04 -15.24
CA GLN A 328 1.87 10.63 -15.34
C GLN A 328 3.10 10.50 -16.25
N ASN A 329 4.14 9.85 -15.74
CA ASN A 329 5.45 9.75 -16.44
C ASN A 329 6.01 11.13 -16.78
N THR A 330 6.21 12.03 -16.89
CA THR A 330 6.67 13.37 -17.32
C THR A 330 5.62 14.19 -18.07
N PHE A 331 4.44 13.65 -18.37
CA PHE A 331 3.39 14.39 -19.06
C PHE A 331 2.35 14.92 -18.07
N TYR A 332 2.11 16.23 -18.11
CA TYR A 332 0.96 16.81 -17.44
C TYR A 332 -0.32 16.45 -18.21
N MET A 333 -1.27 15.87 -17.48
CA MET A 333 -2.56 15.49 -18.03
C MET A 333 -3.55 16.62 -17.78
N GLY A 334 -3.48 17.68 -18.60
CA GLY A 334 -4.49 18.74 -18.58
C GLY A 334 -5.84 18.29 -19.14
N ASP A 335 -5.83 17.21 -19.94
CA ASP A 335 -6.99 16.50 -20.42
C ASP A 335 -6.81 15.01 -20.11
N ASN A 336 -7.38 14.59 -19.00
CA ASN A 336 -7.30 13.23 -18.50
C ASN A 336 -7.83 12.21 -19.51
N ILE A 337 -8.90 12.53 -20.21
CA ILE A 337 -9.50 11.63 -21.20
C ILE A 337 -8.62 11.44 -22.43
N ALA A 338 -7.85 12.45 -22.83
CA ALA A 338 -6.95 12.36 -23.97
C ALA A 338 -5.82 11.35 -23.76
N TYR A 339 -5.36 11.16 -22.52
CA TYR A 339 -4.37 10.12 -22.18
C TYR A 339 -4.92 8.73 -22.49
N TYR A 340 -6.08 8.38 -21.95
CA TYR A 340 -6.72 7.06 -22.12
C TYR A 340 -7.17 6.86 -23.57
N LYS A 341 -7.61 7.91 -24.26
CA LYS A 341 -7.96 7.88 -25.68
C LYS A 341 -6.76 7.52 -26.57
N ARG A 342 -5.55 7.98 -26.23
CA ARG A 342 -4.33 7.58 -26.96
C ARG A 342 -4.03 6.08 -26.78
N ALA A 343 -4.17 5.55 -25.55
CA ALA A 343 -4.01 4.12 -25.29
C ALA A 343 -5.02 3.29 -26.09
N TYR A 344 -6.29 3.71 -26.08
CA TYR A 344 -7.35 3.09 -26.85
C TYR A 344 -7.04 3.05 -28.36
N LYS A 345 -6.65 4.19 -28.97
CA LYS A 345 -6.30 4.25 -30.39
C LYS A 345 -5.20 3.26 -30.76
N LYS A 346 -4.12 3.20 -29.95
CA LYS A 346 -3.02 2.24 -30.14
C LYS A 346 -3.49 0.77 -30.09
N CYS A 347 -4.44 0.48 -29.22
CA CYS A 347 -5.01 -0.86 -29.12
C CYS A 347 -5.90 -1.21 -30.31
N ILE A 348 -6.75 -0.30 -30.76
CA ILE A 348 -7.60 -0.49 -31.95
C ILE A 348 -6.75 -0.70 -33.20
N GLU A 349 -5.68 0.07 -33.40
CA GLU A 349 -4.74 -0.09 -34.52
C GLU A 349 -4.09 -1.49 -34.52
N LYS A 350 -3.89 -2.10 -33.35
CA LYS A 350 -3.38 -3.46 -33.19
C LYS A 350 -4.45 -4.56 -33.26
N GLY A 351 -5.72 -4.18 -33.33
CA GLY A 351 -6.86 -5.10 -33.35
C GLY A 351 -7.12 -5.81 -32.01
N ASN A 352 -6.76 -5.20 -30.88
CA ASN A 352 -7.02 -5.73 -29.54
C ASN A 352 -7.32 -4.62 -28.52
N LEU A 353 -7.94 -4.96 -27.39
CA LEU A 353 -8.19 -4.08 -26.25
C LEU A 353 -7.62 -4.71 -24.97
N ASP A 354 -6.33 -5.07 -24.99
CA ASP A 354 -5.65 -5.77 -23.90
C ASP A 354 -4.95 -4.83 -22.89
N SER A 355 -5.13 -3.52 -23.01
CA SER A 355 -4.64 -2.50 -22.07
C SER A 355 -5.76 -2.02 -21.15
N GLY A 356 -5.49 -2.00 -19.84
CA GLY A 356 -6.40 -1.43 -18.83
C GLY A 356 -6.79 0.03 -19.16
N ASP A 357 -5.82 0.86 -19.57
CA ASP A 357 -6.05 2.24 -19.97
C ASP A 357 -7.01 2.35 -21.18
N ALA A 358 -6.89 1.41 -22.13
CA ALA A 358 -7.76 1.38 -23.29
C ALA A 358 -9.20 1.00 -22.93
N ILE A 359 -9.37 0.02 -22.02
CA ILE A 359 -10.70 -0.35 -21.50
C ILE A 359 -11.28 0.80 -20.69
N GLN A 360 -10.48 1.46 -19.85
CA GLN A 360 -10.92 2.64 -19.10
C GLN A 360 -11.46 3.74 -20.01
N TYR A 361 -10.79 4.02 -21.14
CA TYR A 361 -11.31 4.99 -22.10
C TYR A 361 -12.73 4.64 -22.57
N THR A 362 -13.03 3.35 -22.79
CA THR A 362 -14.36 2.94 -23.24
C THR A 362 -15.44 3.22 -22.18
N LEU A 363 -15.09 3.13 -20.91
CA LEU A 363 -15.97 3.54 -19.81
C LEU A 363 -16.14 5.05 -19.73
N MET A 364 -15.04 5.81 -19.85
CA MET A 364 -15.08 7.29 -19.83
C MET A 364 -15.90 7.85 -21.00
N ARG A 365 -15.88 7.20 -22.16
CA ARG A 365 -16.69 7.56 -23.33
C ARG A 365 -18.20 7.54 -23.04
N ILE A 366 -18.66 6.64 -22.17
CA ILE A 366 -20.05 6.64 -21.72
C ILE A 366 -20.37 7.91 -20.92
N ALA A 367 -19.42 8.34 -20.06
CA ALA A 367 -19.59 9.59 -19.31
C ALA A 367 -19.53 10.83 -20.23
N GLU A 368 -18.74 10.80 -21.34
CA GLU A 368 -18.75 11.87 -22.35
C GLU A 368 -20.13 11.99 -23.05
N ILE A 369 -20.82 10.87 -23.25
CA ILE A 369 -22.11 10.85 -23.98
C ILE A 369 -23.29 11.16 -23.04
N TYR A 370 -23.32 10.57 -21.86
CA TYR A 370 -24.50 10.61 -20.95
C TYR A 370 -24.22 11.41 -19.65
N GLY A 371 -23.00 11.92 -19.45
CA GLY A 371 -22.59 12.54 -18.18
C GLY A 371 -22.21 11.51 -17.10
N TRP A 372 -21.54 11.98 -16.05
CA TRP A 372 -21.13 11.15 -14.92
C TRP A 372 -22.28 10.64 -14.05
N ASP A 373 -23.47 11.27 -14.14
CA ASP A 373 -24.64 10.88 -13.35
C ASP A 373 -25.12 9.47 -13.65
N VAL A 374 -24.86 8.94 -14.86
CA VAL A 374 -25.16 7.55 -15.18
C VAL A 374 -24.35 6.58 -14.30
N TYR A 375 -23.08 6.91 -14.05
CA TYR A 375 -22.23 6.12 -13.18
C TYR A 375 -22.58 6.28 -11.70
N LYS A 376 -22.88 7.50 -11.24
CA LYS A 376 -23.34 7.73 -9.86
C LYS A 376 -24.54 6.86 -9.57
N LYS A 377 -25.58 6.94 -10.39
CA LYS A 377 -26.80 6.13 -10.22
C LYS A 377 -26.50 4.63 -10.28
N ALA A 378 -25.69 4.19 -11.24
CA ALA A 378 -25.32 2.78 -11.39
C ALA A 378 -24.57 2.25 -10.17
N PHE A 379 -23.53 2.96 -9.71
CA PHE A 379 -22.73 2.54 -8.54
C PHE A 379 -23.56 2.61 -7.26
N HIS A 380 -24.34 3.67 -7.01
CA HIS A 380 -25.22 3.77 -5.85
C HIS A 380 -26.23 2.61 -5.77
N LYS A 381 -26.67 2.11 -6.91
CA LYS A 381 -27.53 0.91 -6.97
C LYS A 381 -26.74 -0.36 -6.77
N LEU A 382 -25.58 -0.51 -7.44
CA LEU A 382 -24.70 -1.67 -7.31
C LEU A 382 -24.26 -1.91 -5.86
N TYR A 383 -23.79 -0.88 -5.17
CA TYR A 383 -23.35 -0.99 -3.78
C TYR A 383 -24.46 -1.32 -2.78
N LYS A 384 -25.72 -1.05 -3.14
CA LYS A 384 -26.90 -1.42 -2.34
C LYS A 384 -27.45 -2.80 -2.69
N THR A 385 -27.04 -3.38 -3.81
CA THR A 385 -27.56 -4.66 -4.29
C THR A 385 -26.78 -5.81 -3.64
N PRO A 386 -27.38 -6.75 -2.92
CA PRO A 386 -26.68 -7.91 -2.36
C PRO A 386 -26.01 -8.75 -3.44
N ASN A 387 -24.82 -9.30 -3.16
CA ASN A 387 -24.06 -10.13 -4.11
C ASN A 387 -24.89 -11.24 -4.75
N ARG A 388 -25.76 -11.90 -3.98
CA ARG A 388 -26.64 -12.97 -4.46
C ARG A 388 -27.61 -12.52 -5.57
N GLU A 389 -27.90 -11.21 -5.63
CA GLU A 389 -28.83 -10.62 -6.61
C GLU A 389 -28.11 -10.15 -7.88
N LEU A 390 -26.79 -10.03 -7.85
CA LEU A 390 -25.98 -9.70 -9.03
C LEU A 390 -25.88 -10.86 -10.02
N GLY A 391 -26.25 -12.08 -9.60
CA GLY A 391 -26.16 -13.28 -10.41
C GLY A 391 -24.76 -13.93 -10.37
N ARG A 392 -24.56 -14.94 -11.19
CA ARG A 392 -23.29 -15.64 -11.31
C ARG A 392 -22.36 -14.87 -12.25
N LEU A 393 -21.36 -14.23 -11.69
CA LEU A 393 -20.34 -13.47 -12.41
C LEU A 393 -19.05 -14.30 -12.50
N ALA A 394 -19.03 -15.25 -13.44
CA ALA A 394 -17.98 -16.29 -13.54
C ALA A 394 -16.69 -15.76 -14.18
N SER A 395 -16.79 -14.78 -15.07
CA SER A 395 -15.66 -14.18 -15.78
C SER A 395 -15.59 -12.67 -15.58
N SER A 396 -14.44 -12.09 -15.88
CA SER A 396 -14.30 -10.63 -15.91
C SER A 396 -15.24 -9.98 -16.95
N TYR A 397 -15.55 -10.70 -18.02
CA TYR A 397 -16.51 -10.22 -19.01
C TYR A 397 -17.96 -10.23 -18.48
N ASP A 398 -18.37 -11.24 -17.70
CA ASP A 398 -19.68 -11.25 -17.05
C ASP A 398 -19.81 -10.06 -16.08
N ARG A 399 -18.74 -9.72 -15.36
CA ARG A 399 -18.68 -8.56 -14.47
C ARG A 399 -18.79 -7.25 -15.23
N PHE A 400 -18.11 -7.14 -16.38
CA PHE A 400 -18.25 -6.01 -17.28
C PHE A 400 -19.71 -5.85 -17.74
N LEU A 401 -20.36 -6.93 -18.18
CA LEU A 401 -21.76 -6.89 -18.61
C LEU A 401 -22.71 -6.55 -17.46
N CYS A 402 -22.40 -7.01 -16.24
CA CYS A 402 -23.16 -6.61 -15.04
C CYS A 402 -23.09 -5.09 -14.85
N LEU A 403 -21.91 -4.48 -14.88
CA LEU A 403 -21.78 -3.02 -14.80
C LEU A 403 -22.56 -2.33 -15.93
N MET A 404 -22.40 -2.80 -17.17
CA MET A 404 -23.09 -2.20 -18.34
C MET A 404 -24.60 -2.26 -18.21
N LYS A 405 -25.15 -3.32 -17.60
CA LYS A 405 -26.59 -3.40 -17.30
C LYS A 405 -27.03 -2.27 -16.36
N TYR A 406 -26.34 -2.06 -15.24
CA TYR A 406 -26.70 -1.01 -14.28
C TYR A 406 -26.50 0.40 -14.87
N VAL A 407 -25.47 0.59 -15.71
CA VAL A 407 -25.25 1.84 -16.42
C VAL A 407 -26.35 2.09 -17.46
N SER A 408 -26.80 1.05 -18.17
CA SER A 408 -27.92 1.16 -19.11
C SER A 408 -29.23 1.51 -18.41
N GLU A 409 -29.51 0.91 -17.28
CA GLU A 409 -30.67 1.24 -16.45
C GLU A 409 -30.65 2.71 -15.99
N ALA A 410 -29.48 3.18 -15.53
CA ALA A 410 -29.28 4.57 -15.15
C ALA A 410 -29.41 5.54 -16.35
N ALA A 411 -28.85 5.18 -17.51
CA ALA A 411 -28.98 5.97 -18.73
C ALA A 411 -30.43 6.05 -19.21
N THR A 412 -31.19 4.95 -19.15
CA THR A 412 -32.61 4.89 -19.47
C THR A 412 -33.42 5.84 -18.54
N GLU A 413 -33.14 5.82 -17.25
CA GLU A 413 -33.81 6.69 -16.28
C GLU A 413 -33.51 8.17 -16.56
N ILE A 414 -32.28 8.51 -16.89
CA ILE A 414 -31.88 9.90 -17.18
C ILE A 414 -32.43 10.38 -18.53
N ALA A 415 -32.36 9.54 -19.57
CA ALA A 415 -32.81 9.90 -20.91
C ALA A 415 -34.35 9.90 -21.08
N GLY A 416 -35.08 9.15 -20.26
CA GLY A 416 -36.52 8.97 -20.36
C GLY A 416 -36.96 8.04 -21.50
N TYR A 417 -36.03 7.31 -22.12
CA TYR A 417 -36.28 6.29 -23.12
C TYR A 417 -35.26 5.14 -22.95
N GLU A 418 -35.58 3.97 -23.48
CA GLU A 418 -34.71 2.78 -23.35
C GLU A 418 -33.34 3.01 -23.98
N VAL A 419 -32.29 2.82 -23.16
CA VAL A 419 -30.88 2.93 -23.54
C VAL A 419 -30.16 1.64 -23.20
N ASP A 420 -29.51 1.03 -24.18
CA ASP A 420 -28.55 -0.06 -24.01
C ASP A 420 -27.13 0.49 -24.35
N VAL A 421 -26.34 0.79 -23.32
CA VAL A 421 -25.00 1.37 -23.53
C VAL A 421 -24.07 0.45 -24.28
N THR A 422 -24.30 -0.88 -24.26
CA THR A 422 -23.48 -1.81 -25.04
C THR A 422 -23.72 -1.67 -26.53
N ARG A 423 -24.90 -1.22 -26.93
CA ARG A 423 -25.25 -0.97 -28.33
C ARG A 423 -24.99 0.46 -28.78
N THR A 424 -25.14 1.41 -27.87
CA THR A 424 -25.01 2.85 -28.20
C THR A 424 -23.60 3.38 -28.08
N CYS A 425 -22.80 2.81 -27.16
CA CYS A 425 -21.43 3.28 -26.89
C CYS A 425 -20.35 2.36 -27.45
N TYR A 426 -20.68 1.17 -27.92
CA TYR A 426 -19.71 0.19 -28.42
C TYR A 426 -20.09 -0.31 -29.81
N THR A 427 -19.10 -0.58 -30.64
CA THR A 427 -19.30 -1.37 -31.85
C THR A 427 -19.27 -2.87 -31.51
N PRO A 428 -19.89 -3.74 -32.33
CA PRO A 428 -19.81 -5.20 -32.14
C PRO A 428 -18.35 -5.71 -32.10
N VAL A 429 -17.46 -5.08 -32.87
CA VAL A 429 -16.03 -5.43 -32.93
C VAL A 429 -15.34 -5.08 -31.61
N GLU A 430 -15.61 -3.91 -31.03
CA GLU A 430 -15.06 -3.53 -29.72
C GLU A 430 -15.53 -4.47 -28.62
N LEU A 431 -16.82 -4.84 -28.60
CA LEU A 431 -17.34 -5.79 -27.59
C LEU A 431 -16.66 -7.14 -27.67
N GLU A 432 -16.39 -7.64 -28.89
CA GLU A 432 -15.66 -8.89 -29.06
C GLU A 432 -14.20 -8.76 -28.62
N MET A 433 -13.54 -7.63 -28.88
CA MET A 433 -12.18 -7.36 -28.37
C MET A 433 -12.15 -7.29 -26.85
N ILE A 434 -13.11 -6.60 -26.21
CA ILE A 434 -13.24 -6.53 -24.74
C ILE A 434 -13.48 -7.92 -24.16
N LYS A 435 -14.40 -8.70 -24.75
CA LYS A 435 -14.67 -10.06 -24.34
C LYS A 435 -13.40 -10.90 -24.38
N LYS A 436 -12.65 -10.85 -25.47
CA LYS A 436 -11.38 -11.57 -25.61
C LYS A 436 -10.33 -11.12 -24.59
N ALA A 437 -10.28 -9.83 -24.26
CA ALA A 437 -9.35 -9.30 -23.25
C ALA A 437 -9.73 -9.73 -21.83
N LEU A 438 -11.02 -9.78 -21.51
CA LEU A 438 -11.54 -10.07 -20.15
C LEU A 438 -11.82 -11.58 -19.91
N THR A 439 -11.60 -12.45 -20.88
CA THR A 439 -11.74 -13.90 -20.73
C THR A 439 -10.40 -14.64 -20.71
N LYS A 440 -9.30 -13.91 -20.84
CA LYS A 440 -7.93 -14.43 -20.65
C LYS A 440 -7.60 -14.56 -19.15
#